data_a0f52f96d34ffa69870d6a43993c3fba
#
_entry.id   a0f52f96d34ffa69870d6a43993c3fba
#
_cell.length_a   1.000
_cell.length_b   1.000
_cell.length_c   1.000
_cell.angle_alpha   90.00
_cell.angle_beta   90.00
_cell.angle_gamma   90.00
#
_symmetry.space_group_name_H-M   'P 1'
#
loop_
_entity.id
_entity.type
_entity.pdbx_description
1 polymer ?
#
loop_
_entity_poly.entity_id
_entity_poly.type
_entity_poly.pdbx_seq_one_letter_code
_entity_poly.pdbx_strand_id
1 'polypeptide(L)'
;MNPSRRMMLFRSGGILLGLLVGLLVILTVGSDIAQSLNGVHTGWYLSRSTGLVAYFLSWLSTFAGLMITGRQAQQWPGVFQANDIHRQASLASVIMMSIHITVLLLDGYIGYTWQSLFIPSPNRPYLPFAVALGQIAFPLIVVVTVTAEWRSTIGKAWRWIHAAAFFTFFAGALHGILAGSDTRVSMISLMYILTISSILFMTAYRVIFRTSLKTTGTA
;
A
#
# COMPACT_ATOMS: atom_id res chain seq x y z
N MET A 1 20.43 -22.25 -17.38
CA MET A 1 19.55 -21.19 -16.84
C MET A 1 20.35 -20.45 -15.77
N ASN A 2 20.50 -19.12 -15.92
CA ASN A 2 21.32 -18.27 -15.03
C ASN A 2 20.78 -18.35 -13.58
N PRO A 3 21.65 -18.50 -12.55
CA PRO A 3 21.22 -18.58 -11.14
C PRO A 3 20.30 -17.45 -10.68
N SER A 4 20.50 -16.25 -11.22
CA SER A 4 19.60 -15.09 -10.94
C SER A 4 18.18 -15.30 -11.49
N ARG A 5 18.02 -15.92 -12.67
CA ARG A 5 16.69 -16.26 -13.21
C ARG A 5 15.98 -17.35 -12.42
N ARG A 6 16.72 -18.36 -11.94
CA ARG A 6 16.15 -19.39 -11.04
C ARG A 6 15.63 -18.76 -9.75
N MET A 7 16.43 -17.91 -9.10
CA MET A 7 16.04 -17.26 -7.84
C MET A 7 14.83 -16.32 -8.05
N MET A 8 14.74 -15.65 -9.21
CA MET A 8 13.59 -14.80 -9.57
C MET A 8 12.31 -15.63 -9.74
N LEU A 9 12.37 -16.77 -10.45
CA LEU A 9 11.23 -17.68 -10.64
C LEU A 9 10.76 -18.31 -9.32
N PHE A 10 11.69 -18.67 -8.41
CA PHE A 10 11.32 -19.17 -7.08
C PHE A 10 10.64 -18.10 -6.21
N ARG A 11 11.10 -16.84 -6.29
CA ARG A 11 10.49 -15.74 -5.51
C ARG A 11 9.12 -15.33 -6.04
N SER A 12 8.98 -15.15 -7.35
CA SER A 12 7.67 -14.83 -7.96
C SER A 12 6.68 -16.00 -7.82
N GLY A 13 7.15 -17.25 -7.94
CA GLY A 13 6.34 -18.44 -7.68
C GLY A 13 5.86 -18.52 -6.22
N GLY A 14 6.71 -18.17 -5.26
CA GLY A 14 6.34 -18.11 -3.84
C GLY A 14 5.28 -17.06 -3.52
N ILE A 15 5.38 -15.87 -4.11
CA ILE A 15 4.38 -14.81 -3.95
C ILE A 15 3.05 -15.23 -4.58
N LEU A 16 3.08 -15.75 -5.81
CA LEU A 16 1.87 -16.23 -6.49
C LEU A 16 1.22 -17.40 -5.73
N LEU A 17 2.02 -18.34 -5.24
CA LEU A 17 1.53 -19.44 -4.43
C LEU A 17 0.91 -18.93 -3.12
N GLY A 18 1.55 -17.98 -2.45
CA GLY A 18 1.03 -17.35 -1.24
C GLY A 18 -0.31 -16.64 -1.47
N LEU A 19 -0.45 -15.90 -2.57
CA LEU A 19 -1.70 -15.26 -2.97
C LEU A 19 -2.79 -16.29 -3.31
N LEU A 20 -2.44 -17.37 -4.03
CA LEU A 20 -3.38 -18.45 -4.35
C LEU A 20 -3.83 -19.22 -3.12
N VAL A 21 -2.91 -19.54 -2.21
CA VAL A 21 -3.24 -20.20 -0.93
C VAL A 21 -4.09 -19.28 -0.06
N GLY A 22 -3.75 -17.98 0.03
CA GLY A 22 -4.56 -17.00 0.74
C GLY A 22 -5.98 -16.90 0.17
N LEU A 23 -6.11 -16.83 -1.16
CA LEU A 23 -7.41 -16.82 -1.82
C LEU A 23 -8.19 -18.13 -1.56
N LEU A 24 -7.52 -19.28 -1.63
CA LEU A 24 -8.15 -20.59 -1.36
C LEU A 24 -8.66 -20.66 0.08
N VAL A 25 -7.86 -20.20 1.06
CA VAL A 25 -8.28 -20.14 2.47
C VAL A 25 -9.50 -19.22 2.62
N ILE A 26 -9.52 -18.07 1.97
CA ILE A 26 -10.66 -17.15 1.98
C ILE A 26 -11.90 -17.81 1.39
N LEU A 27 -11.76 -18.53 0.27
CA LEU A 27 -12.88 -19.20 -0.40
C LEU A 27 -13.41 -20.41 0.38
N THR A 28 -12.56 -21.10 1.13
CA THR A 28 -12.94 -22.32 1.88
C THR A 28 -13.42 -22.04 3.29
N VAL A 29 -12.81 -21.07 3.99
CA VAL A 29 -13.11 -20.76 5.39
C VAL A 29 -13.91 -19.45 5.52
N GLY A 30 -14.04 -18.71 4.41
CA GLY A 30 -14.67 -17.38 4.41
C GLY A 30 -16.13 -17.39 4.83
N SER A 31 -16.90 -18.47 4.49
CA SER A 31 -18.29 -18.61 4.93
C SER A 31 -18.42 -18.78 6.44
N ASP A 32 -17.52 -19.53 7.06
CA ASP A 32 -17.52 -19.78 8.49
C ASP A 32 -17.07 -18.52 9.28
N ILE A 33 -16.08 -17.81 8.74
CA ILE A 33 -15.66 -16.52 9.25
C ILE A 33 -16.79 -15.50 9.12
N ALA A 34 -17.47 -15.45 7.96
CA ALA A 34 -18.59 -14.55 7.73
C ALA A 34 -19.74 -14.79 8.73
N GLN A 35 -20.05 -16.06 9.02
CA GLN A 35 -21.06 -16.39 10.04
C GLN A 35 -20.63 -15.99 11.45
N SER A 36 -19.37 -16.15 11.80
CA SER A 36 -18.85 -15.75 13.11
C SER A 36 -18.78 -14.22 13.29
N LEU A 37 -18.69 -13.46 12.19
CA LEU A 37 -18.72 -12.00 12.17
C LEU A 37 -20.16 -11.43 12.16
N ASN A 38 -21.16 -12.22 11.78
CA ASN A 38 -22.56 -11.83 11.75
C ASN A 38 -23.16 -11.78 13.17
N GLY A 39 -23.24 -10.64 13.77
CA GLY A 39 -23.87 -10.44 15.08
C GLY A 39 -23.16 -9.44 15.97
N VAL A 40 -21.91 -9.12 15.64
CA VAL A 40 -21.15 -8.04 16.27
C VAL A 40 -20.52 -7.26 15.11
N HIS A 41 -20.40 -5.95 15.21
CA HIS A 41 -19.69 -5.13 14.21
C HIS A 41 -18.17 -5.45 14.10
N THR A 42 -17.81 -6.71 14.33
CA THR A 42 -16.43 -7.22 14.39
C THR A 42 -15.74 -7.09 13.04
N GLY A 43 -16.45 -7.42 11.95
CA GLY A 43 -15.93 -7.26 10.59
C GLY A 43 -15.62 -5.79 10.27
N TRP A 44 -16.50 -4.90 10.66
CA TRP A 44 -16.26 -3.45 10.53
C TRP A 44 -15.02 -2.98 11.29
N TYR A 45 -14.85 -3.39 12.55
CA TYR A 45 -13.65 -3.04 13.34
C TYR A 45 -12.38 -3.66 12.78
N LEU A 46 -12.44 -4.91 12.34
CA LEU A 46 -11.30 -5.61 11.75
C LEU A 46 -10.89 -4.97 10.42
N SER A 47 -11.86 -4.61 9.56
CA SER A 47 -11.58 -3.89 8.33
C SER A 47 -10.89 -2.56 8.60
N ARG A 48 -11.36 -1.77 9.55
CA ARG A 48 -10.75 -0.48 9.91
C ARG A 48 -9.33 -0.65 10.44
N SER A 49 -9.13 -1.59 11.36
CA SER A 49 -7.80 -1.86 11.94
C SER A 49 -6.79 -2.31 10.88
N THR A 50 -7.17 -3.22 9.99
CA THR A 50 -6.30 -3.69 8.91
C THR A 50 -6.03 -2.58 7.89
N GLY A 51 -6.99 -1.71 7.61
CA GLY A 51 -6.82 -0.53 6.76
C GLY A 51 -5.81 0.48 7.35
N LEU A 52 -5.88 0.76 8.65
CA LEU A 52 -4.92 1.64 9.33
C LEU A 52 -3.51 1.05 9.34
N VAL A 53 -3.37 -0.25 9.61
CA VAL A 53 -2.08 -0.95 9.55
C VAL A 53 -1.53 -0.94 8.13
N ALA A 54 -2.35 -1.20 7.12
CA ALA A 54 -1.96 -1.13 5.71
C ALA A 54 -1.45 0.26 5.32
N TYR A 55 -2.15 1.32 5.75
CA TYR A 55 -1.73 2.70 5.53
C TYR A 55 -0.37 2.99 6.18
N PHE A 56 -0.19 2.63 7.45
CA PHE A 56 1.07 2.85 8.17
C PHE A 56 2.24 2.13 7.51
N LEU A 57 2.05 0.87 7.09
CA LEU A 57 3.06 0.10 6.35
C LEU A 57 3.38 0.72 4.98
N SER A 58 2.37 1.24 4.28
CA SER A 58 2.54 1.97 3.02
C SER A 58 3.36 3.26 3.23
N TRP A 59 3.09 4.00 4.31
CA TRP A 59 3.90 5.14 4.72
C TRP A 59 5.35 4.73 4.99
N LEU A 60 5.57 3.70 5.81
CA LEU A 60 6.91 3.22 6.16
C LEU A 60 7.71 2.82 4.92
N SER A 61 7.07 2.11 3.98
CA SER A 61 7.68 1.76 2.70
C SER A 61 8.04 3.00 1.89
N THR A 62 7.11 3.94 1.71
CA THR A 62 7.33 5.17 0.93
C THR A 62 8.45 6.04 1.55
N PHE A 63 8.44 6.17 2.87
CA PHE A 63 9.47 6.91 3.62
C PHE A 63 10.86 6.28 3.45
N ALA A 64 10.97 4.95 3.63
CA ALA A 64 12.24 4.24 3.41
C ALA A 64 12.73 4.38 1.95
N GLY A 65 11.84 4.31 0.96
CA GLY A 65 12.16 4.54 -0.45
C GLY A 65 12.70 5.95 -0.72
N LEU A 66 12.15 6.96 -0.04
CA LEU A 66 12.65 8.33 -0.12
C LEU A 66 14.02 8.48 0.54
N MET A 67 14.26 7.85 1.70
CA MET A 67 15.58 7.84 2.36
C MET A 67 16.65 7.23 1.46
N ILE A 68 16.36 6.14 0.75
CA ILE A 68 17.30 5.50 -0.19
C ILE A 68 17.62 6.48 -1.33
N THR A 69 16.60 7.04 -1.96
CA THR A 69 16.78 7.91 -3.13
C THR A 69 17.32 9.30 -2.79
N GLY A 70 17.08 9.77 -1.58
CA GLY A 70 17.62 11.01 -1.02
C GLY A 70 19.02 10.88 -0.38
N ARG A 71 19.59 9.65 -0.35
CA ARG A 71 20.88 9.32 0.27
C ARG A 71 20.94 9.40 1.80
N GLN A 72 19.86 9.76 2.50
CA GLN A 72 19.83 9.79 3.97
C GLN A 72 20.06 8.40 4.58
N ALA A 73 19.64 7.35 3.89
CA ALA A 73 19.89 5.96 4.29
C ALA A 73 21.39 5.61 4.39
N GLN A 74 22.29 6.41 3.79
CA GLN A 74 23.75 6.22 3.94
C GLN A 74 24.22 6.56 5.37
N GLN A 75 23.52 7.48 6.04
CA GLN A 75 23.83 7.89 7.40
C GLN A 75 23.12 7.01 8.43
N TRP A 76 21.84 6.75 8.23
CA TRP A 76 21.01 5.91 9.11
C TRP A 76 19.73 5.48 8.36
N PRO A 77 19.27 4.24 8.51
CA PRO A 77 19.81 3.08 9.26
C PRO A 77 20.86 2.28 8.46
N GLY A 78 21.26 2.72 7.30
CA GLY A 78 22.05 2.02 6.31
C GLY A 78 21.22 1.67 5.07
N VAL A 79 21.87 1.67 3.90
CA VAL A 79 21.17 1.44 2.61
C VAL A 79 20.56 0.03 2.53
N PHE A 80 21.25 -0.97 3.09
CA PHE A 80 20.76 -2.34 3.11
C PHE A 80 19.49 -2.46 3.95
N GLN A 81 19.49 -1.94 5.18
CA GLN A 81 18.37 -1.95 6.10
C GLN A 81 17.17 -1.17 5.54
N ALA A 82 17.43 0.00 4.95
CA ALA A 82 16.38 0.82 4.34
C ALA A 82 15.71 0.08 3.15
N ASN A 83 16.49 -0.63 2.31
CA ASN A 83 15.94 -1.46 1.24
C ASN A 83 15.09 -2.62 1.77
N ASP A 84 15.55 -3.27 2.85
CA ASP A 84 14.83 -4.38 3.45
C ASP A 84 13.51 -3.91 4.07
N ILE A 85 13.54 -2.80 4.83
CA ILE A 85 12.33 -2.16 5.37
C ILE A 85 11.37 -1.77 4.24
N HIS A 86 11.86 -1.11 3.19
CA HIS A 86 11.05 -0.72 2.04
C HIS A 86 10.33 -1.92 1.41
N ARG A 87 11.05 -2.99 1.17
CA ARG A 87 10.52 -4.19 0.53
C ARG A 87 9.51 -4.92 1.41
N GLN A 88 9.86 -5.16 2.68
CA GLN A 88 9.00 -5.89 3.60
C GLN A 88 7.73 -5.09 3.94
N ALA A 89 7.85 -3.79 4.21
CA ALA A 89 6.72 -2.93 4.48
C ALA A 89 5.78 -2.82 3.25
N SER A 90 6.34 -2.76 2.02
CA SER A 90 5.53 -2.77 0.79
C SER A 90 4.72 -4.06 0.67
N LEU A 91 5.34 -5.22 0.84
CA LEU A 91 4.64 -6.50 0.74
C LEU A 91 3.58 -6.64 1.84
N ALA A 92 3.94 -6.31 3.08
CA ALA A 92 3.02 -6.37 4.22
C ALA A 92 1.84 -5.40 4.05
N SER A 93 2.06 -4.21 3.47
CA SER A 93 0.95 -3.28 3.20
C SER A 93 -0.05 -3.85 2.20
N VAL A 94 0.41 -4.49 1.12
CA VAL A 94 -0.47 -5.14 0.13
C VAL A 94 -1.26 -6.29 0.77
N ILE A 95 -0.62 -7.09 1.63
CA ILE A 95 -1.31 -8.17 2.36
C ILE A 95 -2.39 -7.59 3.26
N MET A 96 -2.09 -6.55 4.04
CA MET A 96 -3.06 -5.92 4.93
C MET A 96 -4.20 -5.23 4.17
N MET A 97 -3.93 -4.61 3.01
CA MET A 97 -4.97 -4.08 2.11
C MET A 97 -5.87 -5.20 1.59
N SER A 98 -5.29 -6.35 1.22
CA SER A 98 -6.06 -7.50 0.76
C SER A 98 -6.98 -8.05 1.87
N ILE A 99 -6.49 -8.12 3.11
CA ILE A 99 -7.30 -8.52 4.27
C ILE A 99 -8.41 -7.48 4.51
N HIS A 100 -8.10 -6.18 4.46
CA HIS A 100 -9.07 -5.10 4.59
C HIS A 100 -10.24 -5.24 3.60
N ILE A 101 -9.93 -5.47 2.33
CA ILE A 101 -10.92 -5.64 1.26
C ILE A 101 -11.72 -6.93 1.44
N THR A 102 -11.06 -8.03 1.81
CA THR A 102 -11.71 -9.32 2.03
C THR A 102 -12.70 -9.26 3.20
N VAL A 103 -12.31 -8.64 4.29
CA VAL A 103 -13.18 -8.48 5.46
C VAL A 103 -14.41 -7.65 5.09
N LEU A 104 -14.25 -6.56 4.31
CA LEU A 104 -15.40 -5.76 3.82
C LEU A 104 -16.35 -6.58 2.94
N LEU A 105 -15.83 -7.53 2.18
CA LEU A 105 -16.65 -8.39 1.34
C LEU A 105 -17.44 -9.43 2.18
N LEU A 106 -16.82 -9.93 3.25
CA LEU A 106 -17.43 -10.92 4.14
C LEU A 106 -18.36 -10.26 5.18
N ASP A 107 -18.21 -8.96 5.43
CA ASP A 107 -19.03 -8.24 6.38
C ASP A 107 -20.40 -7.87 5.78
N GLY A 108 -21.46 -8.45 6.32
CA GLY A 108 -22.83 -8.15 5.90
C GLY A 108 -23.35 -6.78 6.33
N TYR A 109 -22.63 -6.03 7.17
CA TYR A 109 -23.09 -4.75 7.71
C TYR A 109 -23.23 -3.65 6.65
N ILE A 110 -22.23 -3.53 5.73
CA ILE A 110 -22.30 -2.58 4.62
C ILE A 110 -22.88 -3.23 3.35
N GLY A 111 -22.74 -4.58 3.24
CA GLY A 111 -23.28 -5.35 2.11
C GLY A 111 -22.53 -5.11 0.80
N TYR A 112 -21.21 -4.99 0.83
CA TYR A 112 -20.41 -4.89 -0.39
C TYR A 112 -20.46 -6.20 -1.18
N THR A 113 -20.59 -6.08 -2.51
CA THR A 113 -20.40 -7.16 -3.49
C THR A 113 -19.05 -7.05 -4.17
N TRP A 114 -18.60 -8.11 -4.83
CA TRP A 114 -17.37 -8.07 -5.64
C TRP A 114 -17.36 -6.91 -6.64
N GLN A 115 -18.45 -6.70 -7.34
CA GLN A 115 -18.60 -5.59 -8.29
C GLN A 115 -18.48 -4.25 -7.59
N SER A 116 -19.15 -4.11 -6.45
CA SER A 116 -19.14 -2.87 -5.70
C SER A 116 -17.79 -2.57 -5.05
N LEU A 117 -16.94 -3.54 -4.77
CA LEU A 117 -15.59 -3.32 -4.24
C LEU A 117 -14.58 -2.85 -5.28
N PHE A 118 -14.70 -3.32 -6.53
CA PHE A 118 -13.68 -3.06 -7.55
C PHE A 118 -14.11 -2.04 -8.61
N ILE A 119 -15.41 -1.76 -8.74
CA ILE A 119 -15.93 -0.82 -9.75
C ILE A 119 -16.38 0.47 -9.05
N PRO A 120 -15.71 1.60 -9.24
CA PRO A 120 -16.18 2.88 -8.75
C PRO A 120 -17.57 3.22 -9.29
N SER A 121 -18.47 3.67 -8.40
CA SER A 121 -19.81 4.10 -8.79
C SER A 121 -20.25 5.31 -7.98
N PRO A 122 -20.79 6.36 -8.63
CA PRO A 122 -21.28 7.54 -7.95
C PRO A 122 -22.53 7.29 -7.10
N ASN A 123 -23.29 6.23 -7.41
CA ASN A 123 -24.58 5.92 -6.78
C ASN A 123 -24.45 5.06 -5.50
N ARG A 124 -23.29 5.05 -4.86
CA ARG A 124 -23.08 4.28 -3.63
C ARG A 124 -23.63 5.00 -2.42
N PRO A 125 -24.19 4.25 -1.45
CA PRO A 125 -24.73 4.85 -0.23
C PRO A 125 -23.65 5.41 0.70
N TYR A 126 -22.39 4.90 0.62
CA TYR A 126 -21.31 5.30 1.52
C TYR A 126 -20.18 5.99 0.76
N LEU A 127 -20.05 7.31 0.96
CA LEU A 127 -18.93 8.17 0.54
C LEU A 127 -18.29 7.77 -0.81
N PRO A 128 -19.00 7.86 -1.95
CA PRO A 128 -18.57 7.26 -3.24
C PRO A 128 -17.17 7.69 -3.67
N PHE A 129 -16.85 8.97 -3.53
CA PHE A 129 -15.54 9.52 -3.89
C PHE A 129 -14.41 8.95 -3.01
N ALA A 130 -14.62 8.93 -1.70
CA ALA A 130 -13.63 8.40 -0.78
C ALA A 130 -13.34 6.91 -1.02
N VAL A 131 -14.38 6.12 -1.27
CA VAL A 131 -14.25 4.69 -1.58
C VAL A 131 -13.57 4.49 -2.95
N ALA A 132 -13.88 5.30 -3.96
CA ALA A 132 -13.25 5.23 -5.28
C ALA A 132 -11.73 5.44 -5.22
N LEU A 133 -11.24 6.31 -4.33
CA LEU A 133 -9.79 6.48 -4.12
C LEU A 133 -9.11 5.18 -3.69
N GLY A 134 -9.68 4.46 -2.75
CA GLY A 134 -9.16 3.15 -2.31
C GLY A 134 -9.22 2.10 -3.43
N GLN A 135 -10.32 2.08 -4.20
CA GLN A 135 -10.52 1.16 -5.32
C GLN A 135 -9.52 1.36 -6.45
N ILE A 136 -9.06 2.60 -6.68
CA ILE A 136 -8.02 2.90 -7.67
C ILE A 136 -6.64 2.65 -7.08
N ALA A 137 -6.41 3.01 -5.81
CA ALA A 137 -5.10 2.87 -5.17
C ALA A 137 -4.67 1.40 -5.04
N PHE A 138 -5.58 0.49 -4.67
CA PHE A 138 -5.24 -0.90 -4.43
C PHE A 138 -4.68 -1.63 -5.66
N PRO A 139 -5.33 -1.69 -6.83
CA PRO A 139 -4.77 -2.35 -8.00
C PRO A 139 -3.47 -1.69 -8.46
N LEU A 140 -3.33 -0.38 -8.33
CA LEU A 140 -2.10 0.31 -8.68
C LEU A 140 -0.93 -0.09 -7.78
N ILE A 141 -1.11 -0.18 -6.46
CA ILE A 141 -0.03 -0.60 -5.56
C ILE A 141 0.34 -2.07 -5.77
N VAL A 142 -0.62 -2.93 -6.11
CA VAL A 142 -0.35 -4.32 -6.52
C VAL A 142 0.53 -4.35 -7.77
N VAL A 143 0.19 -3.58 -8.80
CA VAL A 143 1.00 -3.46 -10.02
C VAL A 143 2.41 -2.96 -9.71
N VAL A 144 2.55 -1.90 -8.91
CA VAL A 144 3.84 -1.36 -8.48
C VAL A 144 4.69 -2.41 -7.76
N THR A 145 4.08 -3.13 -6.82
CA THR A 145 4.78 -4.13 -6.00
C THR A 145 5.18 -5.36 -6.83
N VAL A 146 4.28 -5.87 -7.66
CA VAL A 146 4.54 -7.04 -8.50
C VAL A 146 5.60 -6.72 -9.56
N THR A 147 5.50 -5.58 -10.24
CA THR A 147 6.47 -5.20 -11.28
C THR A 147 7.86 -4.89 -10.72
N ALA A 148 8.01 -4.62 -9.43
CA ALA A 148 9.31 -4.44 -8.80
C ALA A 148 10.21 -5.69 -8.90
N GLU A 149 9.62 -6.89 -8.95
CA GLU A 149 10.37 -8.15 -9.15
C GLU A 149 10.94 -8.26 -10.58
N TRP A 150 10.30 -7.64 -11.56
CA TRP A 150 10.73 -7.64 -12.97
C TRP A 150 11.40 -6.32 -13.42
N ARG A 151 11.83 -5.49 -12.46
CA ARG A 151 12.43 -4.17 -12.75
C ARG A 151 13.59 -4.21 -13.74
N SER A 152 14.41 -5.27 -13.72
CA SER A 152 15.52 -5.46 -14.66
C SER A 152 15.07 -5.74 -16.09
N THR A 153 13.95 -6.43 -16.25
CA THR A 153 13.34 -6.75 -17.54
C THR A 153 12.58 -5.56 -18.12
N ILE A 154 11.83 -4.85 -17.26
CA ILE A 154 11.04 -3.67 -17.65
C ILE A 154 11.94 -2.46 -17.93
N GLY A 155 13.11 -2.39 -17.31
CA GLY A 155 14.11 -1.36 -17.56
C GLY A 155 13.66 0.05 -17.16
N LYS A 156 13.84 1.02 -18.08
CA LYS A 156 13.56 2.44 -17.77
C LYS A 156 12.08 2.74 -17.48
N ALA A 157 11.16 2.01 -18.10
CA ALA A 157 9.72 2.19 -17.90
C ALA A 157 9.29 1.86 -16.46
N TRP A 158 9.99 0.92 -15.78
CA TRP A 158 9.71 0.59 -14.39
C TRP A 158 9.74 1.80 -13.45
N ARG A 159 10.59 2.79 -13.70
CA ARG A 159 10.67 4.00 -12.88
C ARG A 159 9.37 4.80 -12.88
N TRP A 160 8.66 4.84 -14.01
CA TRP A 160 7.37 5.51 -14.11
C TRP A 160 6.26 4.72 -13.41
N ILE A 161 6.26 3.39 -13.57
CA ILE A 161 5.34 2.51 -12.85
C ILE A 161 5.56 2.67 -11.34
N HIS A 162 6.81 2.64 -10.89
CA HIS A 162 7.16 2.78 -9.47
C HIS A 162 6.83 4.18 -8.92
N ALA A 163 6.90 5.22 -9.73
CA ALA A 163 6.50 6.57 -9.33
C ALA A 163 5.00 6.67 -9.00
N ALA A 164 4.15 5.80 -9.58
CA ALA A 164 2.74 5.73 -9.22
C ALA A 164 2.51 5.36 -7.75
N ALA A 165 3.52 4.81 -7.05
CA ALA A 165 3.46 4.57 -5.61
C ALA A 165 3.15 5.85 -4.80
N PHE A 166 3.61 7.02 -5.25
CA PHE A 166 3.25 8.29 -4.61
C PHE A 166 1.75 8.58 -4.74
N PHE A 167 1.19 8.39 -5.92
CA PHE A 167 -0.24 8.56 -6.12
C PHE A 167 -1.03 7.60 -5.24
N THR A 168 -0.62 6.31 -5.18
CA THR A 168 -1.31 5.31 -4.35
C THR A 168 -1.24 5.65 -2.87
N PHE A 169 -0.10 6.17 -2.39
CA PHE A 169 0.05 6.60 -1.00
C PHE A 169 -0.92 7.75 -0.66
N PHE A 170 -0.96 8.82 -1.46
CA PHE A 170 -1.84 9.95 -1.20
C PHE A 170 -3.32 9.62 -1.40
N ALA A 171 -3.65 8.81 -2.40
CA ALA A 171 -5.02 8.32 -2.60
C ALA A 171 -5.48 7.45 -1.43
N GLY A 172 -4.61 6.55 -0.93
CA GLY A 172 -4.86 5.74 0.26
C GLY A 172 -4.99 6.57 1.53
N ALA A 173 -4.14 7.59 1.72
CA ALA A 173 -4.24 8.53 2.83
C ALA A 173 -5.59 9.28 2.81
N LEU A 174 -5.95 9.84 1.66
CA LEU A 174 -7.19 10.57 1.49
C LEU A 174 -8.43 9.66 1.63
N HIS A 175 -8.36 8.42 1.10
CA HIS A 175 -9.36 7.39 1.36
C HIS A 175 -9.55 7.16 2.86
N GLY A 176 -8.46 6.92 3.59
CA GLY A 176 -8.51 6.65 5.02
C GLY A 176 -9.01 7.84 5.85
N ILE A 177 -8.64 9.07 5.47
CA ILE A 177 -9.11 10.30 6.13
C ILE A 177 -10.60 10.52 5.88
N LEU A 178 -11.08 10.35 4.67
CA LEU A 178 -12.46 10.66 4.30
C LEU A 178 -13.44 9.53 4.65
N ALA A 179 -13.07 8.27 4.42
CA ALA A 179 -13.93 7.12 4.67
C ALA A 179 -13.78 6.56 6.08
N GLY A 180 -12.66 6.84 6.77
CA GLY A 180 -12.38 6.33 8.10
C GLY A 180 -13.13 7.11 9.19
N SER A 181 -13.99 6.44 9.95
CA SER A 181 -14.66 7.03 11.12
C SER A 181 -13.69 7.31 12.27
N ASP A 182 -12.51 6.68 12.27
CA ASP A 182 -11.47 6.85 13.30
C ASP A 182 -10.70 8.16 13.20
N THR A 183 -10.82 8.89 12.11
CA THR A 183 -10.16 10.19 11.90
C THR A 183 -10.60 11.24 12.94
N ARG A 184 -11.72 11.02 13.62
CA ARG A 184 -12.18 11.88 14.73
C ARG A 184 -11.37 11.67 16.00
N VAL A 185 -10.61 10.56 16.10
CA VAL A 185 -9.71 10.29 17.24
C VAL A 185 -8.42 11.08 17.04
N SER A 186 -8.06 11.93 17.99
CA SER A 186 -6.90 12.85 17.88
C SER A 186 -5.59 12.13 17.54
N MET A 187 -5.36 10.94 18.10
CA MET A 187 -4.17 10.13 17.81
C MET A 187 -4.10 9.70 16.34
N ILE A 188 -5.24 9.30 15.76
CA ILE A 188 -5.33 8.87 14.35
C ILE A 188 -5.14 10.07 13.41
N SER A 189 -5.77 11.21 13.74
CA SER A 189 -5.56 12.47 12.99
C SER A 189 -4.10 12.90 13.02
N LEU A 190 -3.46 12.83 14.18
CA LEU A 190 -2.03 13.16 14.35
C LEU A 190 -1.16 12.21 13.52
N MET A 191 -1.46 10.91 13.50
CA MET A 191 -0.75 9.94 12.66
C MET A 191 -0.81 10.35 11.17
N TYR A 192 -1.99 10.70 10.65
CA TYR A 192 -2.11 11.16 9.25
C TYR A 192 -1.32 12.44 8.99
N ILE A 193 -1.39 13.42 9.89
CA ILE A 193 -0.64 14.67 9.76
C ILE A 193 0.87 14.39 9.71
N LEU A 194 1.40 13.62 10.66
CA LEU A 194 2.83 13.34 10.75
C LEU A 194 3.34 12.53 9.55
N THR A 195 2.60 11.51 9.14
CA THR A 195 2.99 10.65 8.02
C THR A 195 2.96 11.40 6.70
N ILE A 196 1.91 12.15 6.40
CA ILE A 196 1.81 12.96 5.17
C ILE A 196 2.89 14.05 5.16
N SER A 197 3.04 14.79 6.27
CA SER A 197 4.04 15.86 6.38
C SER A 197 5.47 15.32 6.20
N SER A 198 5.78 14.14 6.74
CA SER A 198 7.10 13.52 6.57
C SER A 198 7.40 13.17 5.11
N ILE A 199 6.43 12.64 4.37
CA ILE A 199 6.59 12.32 2.93
C ILE A 199 6.75 13.61 2.11
N LEU A 200 5.94 14.64 2.39
CA LEU A 200 6.06 15.93 1.71
C LEU A 200 7.42 16.58 1.98
N PHE A 201 7.86 16.58 3.25
CA PHE A 201 9.17 17.11 3.63
C PHE A 201 10.31 16.38 2.91
N MET A 202 10.33 15.05 2.95
CA MET A 202 11.37 14.24 2.31
C MET A 202 11.39 14.44 0.79
N THR A 203 10.21 14.60 0.18
CA THR A 203 10.09 14.87 -1.25
C THR A 203 10.64 16.26 -1.60
N ALA A 204 10.25 17.29 -0.84
CA ALA A 204 10.75 18.65 -1.03
C ALA A 204 12.27 18.72 -0.83
N TYR A 205 12.77 18.11 0.25
CA TYR A 205 14.21 18.01 0.53
C TYR A 205 14.96 17.40 -0.66
N ARG A 206 14.48 16.27 -1.20
CA ARG A 206 15.08 15.62 -2.36
C ARG A 206 15.12 16.51 -3.60
N VAL A 207 14.04 17.25 -3.88
CA VAL A 207 13.96 18.15 -5.03
C VAL A 207 14.96 19.30 -4.90
N ILE A 208 14.99 19.97 -3.74
CA ILE A 208 15.86 21.12 -3.46
C ILE A 208 17.34 20.72 -3.56
N PHE A 209 17.75 19.63 -2.89
CA PHE A 209 19.15 19.20 -2.92
C PHE A 209 19.61 18.67 -4.29
N ARG A 210 18.73 18.11 -5.12
CA ARG A 210 19.08 17.73 -6.51
C ARG A 210 19.33 18.94 -7.40
N THR A 211 18.59 20.02 -7.22
CA THR A 211 18.80 21.27 -7.98
C THR A 211 20.08 21.96 -7.56
N SER A 212 20.40 22.01 -6.27
CA SER A 212 21.62 22.64 -5.73
C SER A 212 22.90 21.99 -6.28
N LEU A 213 22.95 20.66 -6.37
CA LEU A 213 24.12 19.95 -6.91
C LEU A 213 24.32 20.12 -8.43
N LYS A 214 23.27 20.45 -9.17
CA LYS A 214 23.38 20.75 -10.61
C LYS A 214 23.92 22.16 -10.87
N THR A 215 23.60 23.11 -10.03
CA THR A 215 24.08 24.52 -10.17
C THR A 215 25.52 24.69 -9.76
N THR A 216 26.06 23.89 -8.84
CA THR A 216 27.47 23.95 -8.41
C THR A 216 28.42 23.16 -9.31
N GLY A 217 27.93 22.33 -10.21
CA GLY A 217 28.74 21.54 -11.16
C GLY A 217 28.94 22.20 -12.53
N THR A 218 28.47 23.44 -12.73
CA THR A 218 28.58 24.22 -13.99
C THR A 218 29.41 25.50 -13.84
N ALA A 219 30.23 25.60 -12.80
CA ALA A 219 31.19 26.70 -12.59
C ALA A 219 32.62 26.22 -12.81
#